data_589b4dee301aea333a6e83ef1f85f649
#
_entry.id   589b4dee301aea333a6e83ef1f85f649
#
_cell.length_a   1.000
_cell.length_b   1.000
_cell.length_c   1.000
_cell.angle_alpha   90.00
_cell.angle_beta   90.00
_cell.angle_gamma   90.00
#
_symmetry.space_group_name_H-M   'P 1'
#
loop_
_entity.id
_entity.type
_entity.pdbx_description
1 polymer ?
#
loop_
_entity_poly.entity_id
_entity_poly.type
_entity_poly.pdbx_seq_one_letter_code
_entity_poly.pdbx_strand_id
1 'polypeptide(L)'
;MEIQGVPKIGISSVAHSKHIDPDCIDVVDNDIALFDTESVVSLYSGPSKLEVVTVGLCLGGGSKFNISLREYEIVPGRMVIVLPNQIIEHRWFSPDFKAIIFAVSKNLLEALPKVGNVLSLFFYLKDYPCFDLTPHEQDIIREYYSFIRKRLKNK
;
A
#
# COMPACT_ATOMS: atom_id res chain seq x y z
N MET A 1 13.95 -7.59 16.91
CA MET A 1 14.77 -8.67 16.32
C MET A 1 14.55 -8.72 14.83
N GLU A 2 15.58 -8.49 14.05
CA GLU A 2 15.45 -8.60 12.60
C GLU A 2 15.40 -10.06 12.21
N ILE A 3 14.39 -10.42 11.39
CA ILE A 3 14.34 -11.74 10.78
C ILE A 3 15.30 -11.69 9.59
N GLN A 4 16.38 -12.45 9.66
CA GLN A 4 17.33 -12.53 8.54
C GLN A 4 16.62 -13.07 7.30
N GLY A 5 16.88 -12.44 6.16
CA GLY A 5 16.36 -12.88 4.87
C GLY A 5 15.02 -12.27 4.46
N VAL A 6 14.40 -11.42 5.29
CA VAL A 6 13.19 -10.70 4.88
C VAL A 6 13.60 -9.43 4.12
N PRO A 7 13.26 -9.32 2.83
CA PRO A 7 13.63 -8.14 2.06
C PRO A 7 12.89 -6.89 2.56
N LYS A 8 13.59 -5.76 2.57
CA LYS A 8 13.03 -4.45 2.86
C LYS A 8 12.66 -3.77 1.56
N ILE A 9 11.43 -3.27 1.47
CA ILE A 9 10.92 -2.61 0.28
C ILE A 9 10.63 -1.15 0.59
N GLY A 10 11.34 -0.25 -0.06
CA GLY A 10 11.09 1.18 -0.02
C GLY A 10 10.55 1.68 -1.35
N ILE A 11 10.25 2.97 -1.45
CA ILE A 11 9.70 3.58 -2.67
C ILE A 11 10.68 3.44 -3.84
N SER A 12 11.97 3.67 -3.62
CA SER A 12 12.95 3.53 -4.70
C SER A 12 13.05 2.09 -5.20
N SER A 13 12.91 1.10 -4.35
CA SER A 13 12.89 -0.32 -4.73
C SER A 13 11.70 -0.63 -5.61
N VAL A 14 10.53 -0.07 -5.29
CA VAL A 14 9.32 -0.23 -6.07
C VAL A 14 9.45 0.48 -7.42
N ALA A 15 9.94 1.72 -7.42
CA ALA A 15 10.06 2.54 -8.62
C ALA A 15 11.05 1.97 -9.65
N HIS A 16 12.09 1.25 -9.20
CA HIS A 16 13.13 0.69 -10.07
C HIS A 16 13.02 -0.82 -10.25
N SER A 17 11.93 -1.43 -9.81
CA SER A 17 11.73 -2.87 -9.98
C SER A 17 11.57 -3.24 -11.45
N LYS A 18 12.27 -4.31 -11.87
CA LYS A 18 12.14 -4.86 -13.22
C LYS A 18 10.80 -5.55 -13.45
N HIS A 19 10.06 -5.83 -12.38
CA HIS A 19 8.80 -6.57 -12.44
C HIS A 19 7.58 -5.65 -12.56
N ILE A 20 7.77 -4.34 -12.54
CA ILE A 20 6.70 -3.36 -12.60
C ILE A 20 6.84 -2.55 -13.88
N ASP A 21 5.73 -2.48 -14.63
CA ASP A 21 5.65 -1.63 -15.80
C ASP A 21 5.79 -0.16 -15.35
N PRO A 22 6.77 0.60 -15.88
CA PRO A 22 6.94 2.01 -15.52
C PRO A 22 5.69 2.87 -15.73
N ASP A 23 4.81 2.48 -16.65
CA ASP A 23 3.57 3.21 -16.91
C ASP A 23 2.52 3.00 -15.82
N CYS A 24 2.69 2.01 -14.96
CA CYS A 24 1.76 1.70 -13.87
C CYS A 24 2.17 2.31 -12.54
N ILE A 25 3.32 2.99 -12.48
CA ILE A 25 3.83 3.61 -11.27
C ILE A 25 4.10 5.09 -11.50
N ASP A 26 3.59 5.92 -10.60
CA ASP A 26 3.91 7.34 -10.55
C ASP A 26 4.61 7.61 -9.21
N VAL A 27 5.80 8.22 -9.27
CA VAL A 27 6.62 8.48 -8.08
C VAL A 27 7.00 9.95 -8.00
N VAL A 28 6.92 10.55 -6.82
CA VAL A 28 7.36 11.92 -6.54
C VAL A 28 8.46 11.92 -5.50
N ASP A 29 9.66 12.36 -5.90
CA ASP A 29 10.80 12.61 -5.01
C ASP A 29 11.14 11.45 -4.05
N ASN A 30 10.85 10.22 -4.43
CA ASN A 30 11.00 9.02 -3.60
C ASN A 30 10.15 9.05 -2.31
N ASP A 31 9.16 9.94 -2.23
CA ASP A 31 8.31 10.06 -1.02
C ASP A 31 6.89 9.54 -1.21
N ILE A 32 6.37 9.58 -2.43
CA ILE A 32 5.01 9.10 -2.74
C ILE A 32 5.06 8.23 -3.98
N ALA A 33 4.42 7.09 -3.93
CA ALA A 33 4.22 6.24 -5.10
C ALA A 33 2.75 5.87 -5.23
N LEU A 34 2.23 5.90 -6.45
CA LEU A 34 0.89 5.46 -6.80
C LEU A 34 1.02 4.35 -7.81
N PHE A 35 0.31 3.26 -7.64
CA PHE A 35 0.37 2.17 -8.58
C PHE A 35 -0.88 1.29 -8.57
N ASP A 36 -1.09 0.58 -9.68
CA ASP A 36 -2.13 -0.43 -9.83
C ASP A 36 -1.58 -1.81 -9.52
N THR A 37 -2.46 -2.73 -9.18
CA THR A 37 -2.10 -4.03 -8.64
C THR A 37 -1.53 -5.03 -9.63
N GLU A 38 -1.82 -4.94 -10.91
CA GLU A 38 -1.39 -5.96 -11.87
C GLU A 38 0.13 -6.15 -11.89
N SER A 39 0.86 -5.06 -11.67
CA SER A 39 2.32 -5.06 -11.71
C SER A 39 2.95 -5.38 -10.36
N VAL A 40 2.20 -5.23 -9.27
CA VAL A 40 2.74 -5.31 -7.91
C VAL A 40 2.67 -6.72 -7.35
N VAL A 41 1.78 -7.54 -7.89
CA VAL A 41 1.61 -8.94 -7.47
C VAL A 41 2.93 -9.71 -7.47
N SER A 42 3.78 -9.46 -8.46
CA SER A 42 5.07 -10.12 -8.58
C SER A 42 6.12 -9.64 -7.57
N LEU A 43 5.94 -8.47 -6.97
CA LEU A 43 6.87 -7.96 -5.94
C LEU A 43 6.70 -8.65 -4.59
N TYR A 44 5.52 -9.20 -4.34
CA TYR A 44 5.17 -9.76 -3.04
C TYR A 44 5.17 -11.29 -3.06
N SER A 45 6.17 -11.89 -3.70
CA SER A 45 6.28 -13.35 -3.83
C SER A 45 6.85 -14.04 -2.58
N GLY A 46 6.83 -13.40 -1.44
CA GLY A 46 7.31 -13.94 -0.18
C GLY A 46 7.18 -12.91 0.92
N PRO A 47 7.63 -13.21 2.15
CA PRO A 47 7.61 -12.24 3.22
C PRO A 47 8.43 -11.00 2.85
N SER A 48 7.87 -9.82 3.04
CA SER A 48 8.53 -8.54 2.75
C SER A 48 8.28 -7.56 3.89
N LYS A 49 9.26 -6.73 4.18
CA LYS A 49 9.15 -5.67 5.17
C LYS A 49 9.12 -4.33 4.46
N LEU A 50 8.01 -3.62 4.55
CA LEU A 50 7.86 -2.34 3.89
C LEU A 50 8.44 -1.22 4.77
N GLU A 51 9.18 -0.31 4.15
CA GLU A 51 9.70 0.89 4.81
C GLU A 51 8.80 2.09 4.61
N VAL A 52 7.60 1.85 4.09
CA VAL A 52 6.62 2.87 3.72
C VAL A 52 5.29 2.58 4.37
N VAL A 53 4.45 3.61 4.52
CA VAL A 53 3.03 3.40 4.78
C VAL A 53 2.37 3.08 3.45
N THR A 54 1.67 1.97 3.39
CA THR A 54 0.97 1.53 2.19
C THR A 54 -0.52 1.51 2.45
N VAL A 55 -1.28 2.17 1.59
CA VAL A 55 -2.74 2.20 1.64
C VAL A 55 -3.26 1.59 0.36
N GLY A 56 -4.02 0.52 0.47
CA GLY A 56 -4.63 -0.16 -0.68
C GLY A 56 -6.14 -0.18 -0.58
N LEU A 57 -6.82 0.05 -1.71
CA LEU A 57 -8.26 -0.12 -1.82
C LEU A 57 -8.55 -1.16 -2.89
N CYS A 58 -9.21 -2.25 -2.50
CA CYS A 58 -9.63 -3.29 -3.44
C CYS A 58 -10.83 -2.81 -4.25
N LEU A 59 -10.72 -2.89 -5.57
CA LEU A 59 -11.77 -2.50 -6.52
C LEU A 59 -12.50 -3.69 -7.11
N GLY A 60 -11.86 -4.86 -7.14
CA GLY A 60 -12.44 -6.06 -7.70
C GLY A 60 -11.66 -7.30 -7.32
N GLY A 61 -12.28 -8.46 -7.45
CA GLY A 61 -11.65 -9.72 -7.09
C GLY A 61 -11.44 -9.87 -5.60
N GLY A 62 -10.38 -10.57 -5.21
CA GLY A 62 -10.03 -10.75 -3.81
C GLY A 62 -8.60 -11.23 -3.63
N SER A 63 -8.12 -11.12 -2.40
CA SER A 63 -6.81 -11.63 -2.05
C SER A 63 -6.74 -11.98 -0.56
N LYS A 64 -5.70 -12.67 -0.18
CA LYS A 64 -5.38 -12.95 1.22
C LYS A 64 -3.93 -12.64 1.47
N PHE A 65 -3.65 -11.91 2.54
CA PHE A 65 -2.29 -11.67 2.99
C PHE A 65 -2.13 -11.94 4.47
N ASN A 66 -0.91 -12.21 4.88
CA ASN A 66 -0.52 -12.11 6.28
C ASN A 66 0.15 -10.75 6.51
N ILE A 67 -0.27 -10.07 7.56
CA ILE A 67 0.39 -8.86 8.06
C ILE A 67 0.79 -9.17 9.49
N SER A 68 2.09 -9.18 9.77
CA SER A 68 2.63 -9.49 11.10
C SER A 68 2.04 -10.80 11.68
N LEU A 69 1.99 -11.85 10.85
CA LEU A 69 1.55 -13.20 11.20
C LEU A 69 0.03 -13.38 11.35
N ARG A 70 -0.77 -12.36 11.07
CA ARG A 70 -2.23 -12.49 11.02
C ARG A 70 -2.71 -12.48 9.59
N GLU A 71 -3.64 -13.38 9.28
CA GLU A 71 -4.24 -13.45 7.95
C GLU A 71 -5.40 -12.47 7.81
N TYR A 72 -5.42 -11.75 6.70
CA TYR A 72 -6.50 -10.82 6.36
C TYR A 72 -7.02 -11.13 4.96
N GLU A 73 -8.34 -11.14 4.83
CA GLU A 73 -9.00 -11.29 3.55
C GLU A 73 -9.34 -9.91 2.98
N ILE A 74 -8.99 -9.69 1.72
CA ILE A 74 -9.24 -8.45 1.02
C ILE A 74 -10.35 -8.68 -0.01
N VAL A 75 -11.40 -7.91 0.09
CA VAL A 75 -12.59 -7.99 -0.76
C VAL A 75 -12.89 -6.61 -1.35
N PRO A 76 -13.69 -6.51 -2.44
CA PRO A 76 -14.01 -5.22 -3.04
C PRO A 76 -14.60 -4.25 -2.01
N GLY A 77 -14.11 -3.01 -2.02
CA GLY A 77 -14.52 -1.98 -1.08
C GLY A 77 -13.75 -1.95 0.23
N ARG A 78 -12.89 -2.92 0.47
CA ARG A 78 -12.07 -2.97 1.69
C ARG A 78 -10.75 -2.24 1.46
N MET A 79 -10.43 -1.31 2.36
CA MET A 79 -9.16 -0.61 2.41
C MET A 79 -8.25 -1.27 3.43
N VAL A 80 -6.98 -1.39 3.12
CA VAL A 80 -5.97 -1.90 4.04
C VAL A 80 -4.86 -0.87 4.20
N ILE A 81 -4.38 -0.67 5.43
CA ILE A 81 -3.26 0.21 5.72
C ILE A 81 -2.17 -0.62 6.39
N VAL A 82 -1.01 -0.64 5.75
CA VAL A 82 0.17 -1.33 6.27
C VAL A 82 1.17 -0.30 6.74
N LEU A 83 1.62 -0.43 7.97
CA LEU A 83 2.54 0.51 8.61
C LEU A 83 4.00 0.15 8.27
N PRO A 84 4.93 1.13 8.38
CA PRO A 84 6.34 0.83 8.19
C PRO A 84 6.80 -0.27 9.14
N ASN A 85 7.68 -1.12 8.63
CA ASN A 85 8.32 -2.22 9.37
C ASN A 85 7.41 -3.40 9.70
N GLN A 86 6.16 -3.41 9.27
CA GLN A 86 5.34 -4.61 9.35
C GLN A 86 5.76 -5.59 8.25
N ILE A 87 5.72 -6.88 8.56
CA ILE A 87 6.05 -7.94 7.60
C ILE A 87 4.77 -8.35 6.90
N ILE A 88 4.77 -8.26 5.56
CA ILE A 88 3.68 -8.70 4.72
C ILE A 88 4.08 -9.97 4.00
N GLU A 89 3.20 -10.95 3.99
CA GLU A 89 3.33 -12.13 3.15
C GLU A 89 2.06 -12.31 2.36
N HIS A 90 2.19 -12.30 1.05
CA HIS A 90 1.07 -12.54 0.15
C HIS A 90 0.72 -14.03 0.12
N ARG A 91 -0.55 -14.37 0.26
CA ARG A 91 -1.00 -15.75 0.30
C ARG A 91 -1.76 -16.16 -0.95
N TRP A 92 -2.63 -15.32 -1.45
CA TRP A 92 -3.47 -15.66 -2.60
C TRP A 92 -4.05 -14.40 -3.25
N PHE A 93 -4.20 -14.44 -4.58
CA PHE A 93 -4.94 -13.44 -5.37
C PHE A 93 -5.92 -14.14 -6.29
N SER A 94 -7.10 -13.57 -6.48
CA SER A 94 -7.96 -13.99 -7.60
C SER A 94 -7.40 -13.47 -8.93
N PRO A 95 -7.70 -14.12 -10.06
CA PRO A 95 -7.25 -13.67 -11.38
C PRO A 95 -7.75 -12.27 -11.76
N ASP A 96 -8.89 -11.85 -11.21
CA ASP A 96 -9.50 -10.55 -11.47
C ASP A 96 -9.22 -9.51 -10.38
N PHE A 97 -8.24 -9.76 -9.52
CA PHE A 97 -7.89 -8.85 -8.44
C PHE A 97 -7.44 -7.50 -8.98
N LYS A 98 -8.08 -6.42 -8.49
CA LYS A 98 -7.75 -5.04 -8.82
C LYS A 98 -7.73 -4.21 -7.56
N ALA A 99 -6.72 -3.39 -7.40
CA ALA A 99 -6.65 -2.42 -6.32
C ALA A 99 -5.87 -1.19 -6.76
N ILE A 100 -6.13 -0.08 -6.11
CA ILE A 100 -5.30 1.12 -6.21
C ILE A 100 -4.49 1.23 -4.93
N ILE A 101 -3.23 1.62 -5.07
CA ILE A 101 -2.29 1.61 -3.96
C ILE A 101 -1.53 2.93 -3.91
N PHE A 102 -1.43 3.47 -2.68
CA PHE A 102 -0.62 4.64 -2.35
C PHE A 102 0.48 4.18 -1.40
N ALA A 103 1.70 4.58 -1.67
CA ALA A 103 2.80 4.35 -0.73
C ALA A 103 3.42 5.70 -0.36
N VAL A 104 3.65 5.92 0.92
CA VAL A 104 4.20 7.16 1.47
C VAL A 104 5.44 6.82 2.27
N SER A 105 6.55 7.51 1.98
CA SER A 105 7.81 7.27 2.66
C SER A 105 7.74 7.61 4.15
N LYS A 106 8.58 6.96 4.94
CA LYS A 106 8.75 7.29 6.34
C LYS A 106 9.21 8.74 6.53
N ASN A 107 10.10 9.22 5.65
CA ASN A 107 10.62 10.59 5.71
C ASN A 107 9.50 11.62 5.54
N LEU A 108 8.59 11.40 4.59
CA LEU A 108 7.46 12.31 4.40
C LEU A 108 6.51 12.29 5.60
N LEU A 109 6.26 11.13 6.18
CA LEU A 109 5.43 11.01 7.38
C LEU A 109 6.02 11.77 8.56
N GLU A 110 7.33 11.67 8.76
CA GLU A 110 8.03 12.36 9.83
C GLU A 110 8.03 13.88 9.63
N ALA A 111 7.97 14.34 8.38
CA ALA A 111 7.93 15.75 8.03
C ALA A 111 6.54 16.38 8.20
N LEU A 112 5.48 15.56 8.26
CA LEU A 112 4.12 16.07 8.45
C LEU A 112 3.96 16.66 9.85
N PRO A 113 3.15 17.74 9.98
CA PRO A 113 2.88 18.30 11.29
C PRO A 113 2.29 17.23 12.22
N LYS A 114 2.80 17.15 13.42
CA LYS A 114 2.25 16.24 14.43
C LYS A 114 0.91 16.80 14.89
N VAL A 115 -0.15 16.37 14.26
CA VAL A 115 -1.49 16.79 14.60
C VAL A 115 -2.12 15.74 15.52
N GLY A 116 -2.30 16.08 16.77
CA GLY A 116 -3.12 15.35 17.72
C GLY A 116 -2.75 13.87 17.87
N ASN A 117 -3.68 12.98 17.55
CA ASN A 117 -3.63 11.56 17.89
C ASN A 117 -3.04 10.65 16.82
N VAL A 118 -2.04 11.11 16.04
CA VAL A 118 -1.42 10.28 14.99
C VAL A 118 -0.84 8.99 15.58
N LEU A 119 -0.18 9.09 16.73
CA LEU A 119 0.40 7.93 17.40
C LEU A 119 -0.69 6.93 17.83
N SER A 120 -1.81 7.42 18.37
CA SER A 120 -2.96 6.59 18.73
C SER A 120 -3.55 5.91 17.51
N LEU A 121 -3.60 6.62 16.37
CA LEU A 121 -4.07 6.04 15.11
C LEU A 121 -3.15 4.90 14.66
N PHE A 122 -1.85 5.06 14.76
CA PHE A 122 -0.90 4.00 14.40
C PHE A 122 -1.06 2.77 15.28
N PHE A 123 -1.25 2.94 16.58
CA PHE A 123 -1.53 1.81 17.47
C PHE A 123 -2.82 1.09 17.11
N TYR A 124 -3.85 1.83 16.75
CA TYR A 124 -5.11 1.25 16.30
C TYR A 124 -4.93 0.46 15.00
N LEU A 125 -4.26 1.03 14.00
CA LEU A 125 -4.03 0.41 12.69
C LEU A 125 -3.18 -0.85 12.78
N LYS A 126 -2.30 -0.94 13.77
CA LYS A 126 -1.50 -2.14 13.98
C LYS A 126 -2.37 -3.37 14.25
N ASP A 127 -3.47 -3.18 14.98
CA ASP A 127 -4.39 -4.28 15.32
C ASP A 127 -5.56 -4.39 14.35
N TYR A 128 -5.96 -3.29 13.72
CA TYR A 128 -7.12 -3.22 12.82
C TYR A 128 -6.73 -2.54 11.50
N PRO A 129 -5.95 -3.24 10.63
CA PRO A 129 -5.45 -2.62 9.40
C PRO A 129 -6.48 -2.54 8.27
N CYS A 130 -7.63 -3.22 8.39
CA CYS A 130 -8.62 -3.31 7.33
C CYS A 130 -9.90 -2.57 7.69
N PHE A 131 -10.46 -1.85 6.70
CA PHE A 131 -11.70 -1.06 6.86
C PHE A 131 -12.61 -1.31 5.68
N ASP A 132 -13.89 -1.52 5.93
CA ASP A 132 -14.88 -1.60 4.86
C ASP A 132 -15.41 -0.19 4.59
N LEU A 133 -15.17 0.31 3.37
CA LEU A 133 -15.60 1.64 2.97
C LEU A 133 -17.00 1.59 2.34
N THR A 134 -17.80 2.63 2.61
CA THR A 134 -19.06 2.83 1.88
C THR A 134 -18.76 3.14 0.41
N PRO A 135 -19.74 2.95 -0.51
CA PRO A 135 -19.55 3.32 -1.92
C PRO A 135 -19.15 4.80 -2.09
N HIS A 136 -19.68 5.69 -1.29
CA HIS A 136 -19.33 7.11 -1.33
C HIS A 136 -17.85 7.33 -0.93
N GLU A 137 -17.40 6.69 0.14
CA GLU A 137 -16.01 6.78 0.59
C GLU A 137 -15.06 6.19 -0.46
N GLN A 138 -15.44 5.09 -1.11
CA GLN A 138 -14.66 4.48 -2.20
C GLN A 138 -14.50 5.45 -3.36
N ASP A 139 -15.57 6.15 -3.75
CA ASP A 139 -15.54 7.15 -4.83
C ASP A 139 -14.60 8.30 -4.49
N ILE A 140 -14.60 8.77 -3.27
CA ILE A 140 -13.69 9.82 -2.80
C ILE A 140 -12.23 9.38 -2.96
N ILE A 141 -11.89 8.17 -2.52
CA ILE A 141 -10.54 7.65 -2.64
C ILE A 141 -10.12 7.51 -4.10
N ARG A 142 -11.01 7.01 -4.98
CA ARG A 142 -10.75 6.91 -6.42
C ARG A 142 -10.50 8.28 -7.05
N GLU A 143 -11.27 9.28 -6.66
CA GLU A 143 -11.10 10.65 -7.16
C GLU A 143 -9.75 11.23 -6.76
N TYR A 144 -9.33 11.07 -5.52
CA TYR A 144 -8.02 11.51 -5.06
C TYR A 144 -6.89 10.80 -5.79
N TYR A 145 -7.01 9.49 -5.97
CA TYR A 145 -6.03 8.71 -6.72
C TYR A 145 -5.89 9.23 -8.15
N SER A 146 -7.01 9.41 -8.84
CA SER A 146 -7.02 9.91 -10.22
C SER A 146 -6.48 11.34 -10.32
N PHE A 147 -6.84 12.19 -9.38
CA PHE A 147 -6.36 13.58 -9.33
C PHE A 147 -4.84 13.64 -9.15
N ILE A 148 -4.31 12.92 -8.19
CA ILE A 148 -2.87 12.90 -7.92
C ILE A 148 -2.12 12.33 -9.13
N ARG A 149 -2.62 11.23 -9.70
CA ARG A 149 -2.00 10.60 -10.86
C ARG A 149 -1.92 11.55 -12.06
N LYS A 150 -3.00 12.29 -12.35
CA LYS A 150 -3.00 13.30 -13.42
C LYS A 150 -1.99 14.41 -13.16
N ARG A 151 -1.89 14.90 -11.93
CA ARG A 151 -0.94 15.93 -11.56
C ARG A 151 0.50 15.45 -11.75
N LEU A 152 0.78 14.20 -11.41
CA LEU A 152 2.13 13.64 -11.57
C LEU A 152 2.52 13.48 -13.03
N LYS A 153 1.59 13.09 -13.88
CA LYS A 153 1.86 12.90 -15.33
C LYS A 153 2.01 14.19 -16.10
N ASN A 154 1.50 15.31 -15.59
CA ASN A 154 1.54 16.60 -16.24
C ASN A 154 2.71 17.51 -15.78
N LYS A 155 3.68 16.94 -15.12
CA LYS A 155 4.89 17.68 -14.75
C LYS A 155 5.91 17.70 -15.88
#